data_9b49ca786574199f0f70b9f866f520b7
#
_entry.id   9b49ca786574199f0f70b9f866f520b7
#
_cell.length_a   1.000
_cell.length_b   1.000
_cell.length_c   1.000
_cell.angle_alpha   90.00
_cell.angle_beta   90.00
_cell.angle_gamma   90.00
#
_symmetry.space_group_name_H-M   'P 1'
#
loop_
_entity.id
_entity.type
_entity.pdbx_description
1 polymer ?
#
loop_
_entity_poly.entity_id
_entity_poly.type
_entity_poly.pdbx_seq_one_letter_code
_entity_poly.pdbx_strand_id
1 'polypeptide(L)'
;MPWKPPAADDPFQQLVRAQAAARPAGLGKRFAARLVDNLVLGTVVGAVAIPLGTQAMDHIDRKITAAKQTGETVTVWLLDSTTGTLLGALIAAFLVLGFLLEALPTAKWGRTLGKKIFGLDVRDIESHDSPTLGAALRRWLVYGVLGLLVIGVANVLWCLIDRPWRQCWHDKAARTFVAG
;
A
#
# COMPACT_ATOMS: atom_id res chain seq x y z
N MET A 1 -29.08 -33.30 -34.66
CA MET A 1 -27.95 -32.51 -35.17
C MET A 1 -26.80 -32.71 -34.20
N PRO A 2 -25.61 -33.12 -34.63
CA PRO A 2 -24.44 -33.22 -33.77
C PRO A 2 -24.03 -31.80 -33.32
N TRP A 3 -23.85 -31.62 -32.01
CA TRP A 3 -23.35 -30.36 -31.43
C TRP A 3 -21.97 -30.04 -32.03
N LYS A 4 -21.82 -28.87 -32.66
CA LYS A 4 -20.53 -28.35 -33.11
C LYS A 4 -19.96 -27.46 -32.01
N PRO A 5 -18.74 -27.71 -31.48
CA PRO A 5 -18.12 -26.78 -30.55
C PRO A 5 -17.94 -25.42 -31.24
N PRO A 6 -18.11 -24.32 -30.49
CA PRO A 6 -17.89 -22.96 -31.01
C PRO A 6 -16.49 -22.81 -31.60
N ALA A 7 -16.37 -21.98 -32.63
CA ALA A 7 -15.08 -21.74 -33.30
C ALA A 7 -14.05 -21.23 -32.29
N ALA A 8 -12.78 -21.64 -32.45
CA ALA A 8 -11.70 -21.27 -31.55
C ALA A 8 -11.42 -19.75 -31.50
N ASP A 9 -11.92 -19.01 -32.51
CA ASP A 9 -11.76 -17.55 -32.63
C ASP A 9 -13.00 -16.76 -32.16
N ASP A 10 -13.94 -17.41 -31.46
CA ASP A 10 -15.09 -16.71 -30.87
C ASP A 10 -14.59 -15.72 -29.81
N PRO A 11 -14.89 -14.39 -29.96
CA PRO A 11 -14.48 -13.37 -29.00
C PRO A 11 -14.92 -13.67 -27.57
N PHE A 12 -16.09 -14.29 -27.41
CA PHE A 12 -16.60 -14.70 -26.10
C PHE A 12 -15.73 -15.80 -25.49
N GLN A 13 -15.29 -16.80 -26.28
CA GLN A 13 -14.38 -17.84 -25.80
C GLN A 13 -13.00 -17.32 -25.47
N GLN A 14 -12.50 -16.33 -26.21
CA GLN A 14 -11.23 -15.67 -25.92
C GLN A 14 -11.31 -14.91 -24.57
N LEU A 15 -12.42 -14.21 -24.31
CA LEU A 15 -12.66 -13.54 -23.02
C LEU A 15 -12.75 -14.54 -21.85
N VAL A 16 -13.49 -15.64 -22.02
CA VAL A 16 -13.60 -16.69 -20.99
C VAL A 16 -12.23 -17.33 -20.73
N ARG A 17 -11.43 -17.58 -21.75
CA ARG A 17 -10.06 -18.11 -21.61
C ARG A 17 -9.13 -17.11 -20.93
N ALA A 18 -9.23 -15.82 -21.25
CA ALA A 18 -8.44 -14.75 -20.63
C ALA A 18 -8.80 -14.60 -19.13
N GLN A 19 -10.08 -14.71 -18.78
CA GLN A 19 -10.53 -14.72 -17.39
C GLN A 19 -10.07 -15.98 -16.66
N ALA A 20 -10.19 -17.16 -17.26
CA ALA A 20 -9.73 -18.42 -16.68
C ALA A 20 -8.20 -18.51 -16.56
N ALA A 21 -7.45 -17.77 -17.38
CA ALA A 21 -5.99 -17.68 -17.33
C ALA A 21 -5.47 -16.75 -16.23
N ALA A 22 -6.31 -15.90 -15.64
CA ALA A 22 -5.94 -15.01 -14.54
C ALA A 22 -5.69 -15.82 -13.26
N ARG A 23 -4.45 -16.26 -13.05
CA ARG A 23 -4.04 -17.02 -11.87
C ARG A 23 -3.46 -16.10 -10.80
N PRO A 24 -3.65 -16.44 -9.50
CA PRO A 24 -2.98 -15.71 -8.43
C PRO A 24 -1.46 -15.77 -8.60
N ALA A 25 -0.81 -14.61 -8.56
CA ALA A 25 0.63 -14.51 -8.68
C ALA A 25 1.38 -15.25 -7.57
N GLY A 26 2.57 -15.73 -7.86
CA GLY A 26 3.46 -16.33 -6.88
C GLY A 26 3.84 -15.36 -5.76
N LEU A 27 3.91 -15.86 -4.52
CA LEU A 27 4.18 -15.04 -3.34
C LEU A 27 5.53 -14.33 -3.40
N GLY A 28 6.58 -14.96 -3.94
CA GLY A 28 7.91 -14.36 -4.10
C GLY A 28 7.88 -13.11 -4.99
N LYS A 29 7.18 -13.17 -6.15
CA LYS A 29 7.01 -12.01 -7.03
C LYS A 29 6.22 -10.88 -6.35
N ARG A 30 5.15 -11.22 -5.60
CA ARG A 30 4.36 -10.23 -4.84
C ARG A 30 5.20 -9.55 -3.76
N PHE A 31 6.02 -10.32 -3.04
CA PHE A 31 6.93 -9.78 -2.03
C PHE A 31 7.97 -8.85 -2.66
N ALA A 32 8.64 -9.28 -3.73
CA ALA A 32 9.63 -8.46 -4.43
C ALA A 32 9.02 -7.16 -4.99
N ALA A 33 7.84 -7.24 -5.61
CA ALA A 33 7.11 -6.07 -6.08
C ALA A 33 6.79 -5.11 -4.92
N ARG A 34 6.35 -5.65 -3.77
CA ARG A 34 6.03 -4.83 -2.60
C ARG A 34 7.26 -4.19 -1.99
N LEU A 35 8.39 -4.90 -1.98
CA LEU A 35 9.66 -4.34 -1.51
C LEU A 35 10.06 -3.11 -2.35
N VAL A 36 9.96 -3.19 -3.67
CA VAL A 36 10.23 -2.05 -4.57
C VAL A 36 9.26 -0.90 -4.29
N ASP A 37 7.96 -1.16 -4.19
CA ASP A 37 6.97 -0.12 -3.89
C ASP A 37 7.26 0.55 -2.53
N ASN A 38 7.61 -0.22 -1.49
CA ASN A 38 7.96 0.31 -0.18
C ASN A 38 9.27 1.11 -0.20
N LEU A 39 10.28 0.70 -1.00
CA LEU A 39 11.51 1.46 -1.16
C LEU A 39 11.26 2.80 -1.83
N VAL A 40 10.46 2.83 -2.91
CA VAL A 40 10.10 4.07 -3.60
C VAL A 40 9.33 5.00 -2.66
N LEU A 41 8.28 4.51 -2.01
CA LEU A 41 7.49 5.30 -1.07
C LEU A 41 8.34 5.77 0.11
N GLY A 42 9.16 4.87 0.69
CA GLY A 42 10.04 5.18 1.81
C GLY A 42 11.09 6.24 1.48
N THR A 43 11.63 6.22 0.26
CA THR A 43 12.59 7.24 -0.20
C THR A 43 11.92 8.61 -0.32
N VAL A 44 10.75 8.67 -0.94
CA VAL A 44 10.02 9.94 -1.14
C VAL A 44 9.51 10.49 0.19
N VAL A 45 8.94 9.65 1.05
CA VAL A 45 8.52 10.05 2.40
C VAL A 45 9.72 10.42 3.26
N GLY A 46 10.82 9.69 3.16
CA GLY A 46 12.07 9.96 3.87
C GLY A 46 12.64 11.35 3.54
N ALA A 47 12.57 11.78 2.29
CA ALA A 47 12.97 13.12 1.88
C ALA A 47 12.16 14.23 2.59
N VAL A 48 10.90 13.96 2.93
CA VAL A 48 10.08 14.87 3.74
C VAL A 48 10.33 14.68 5.23
N ALA A 49 10.53 13.43 5.67
CA ALA A 49 10.71 13.08 7.08
C ALA A 49 12.00 13.64 7.68
N ILE A 50 13.10 13.67 6.91
CA ILE A 50 14.39 14.16 7.38
C ILE A 50 14.29 15.62 7.87
N PRO A 51 13.85 16.61 7.05
CA PRO A 51 13.76 17.99 7.51
C PRO A 51 12.73 18.21 8.62
N LEU A 52 11.61 17.47 8.63
CA LEU A 52 10.64 17.56 9.72
C LEU A 52 11.19 16.95 11.01
N GLY A 53 11.94 15.85 10.91
CA GLY A 53 12.57 15.20 12.06
C GLY A 53 13.68 16.06 12.66
N THR A 54 14.53 16.69 11.86
CA THR A 54 15.55 17.62 12.35
C THR A 54 14.92 18.80 13.10
N GLN A 55 13.86 19.41 12.56
CA GLN A 55 13.14 20.48 13.22
C GLN A 55 12.52 20.04 14.56
N ALA A 56 11.96 18.82 14.61
CA ALA A 56 11.41 18.26 15.85
C ALA A 56 12.50 18.05 16.90
N MET A 57 13.66 17.49 16.52
CA MET A 57 14.80 17.27 17.42
C MET A 57 15.34 18.59 17.93
N ASP A 58 15.56 19.59 17.07
CA ASP A 58 16.03 20.92 17.47
C ASP A 58 15.05 21.61 18.46
N HIS A 59 13.73 21.42 18.27
CA HIS A 59 12.73 21.94 19.19
C HIS A 59 12.79 21.25 20.55
N ILE A 60 12.92 19.93 20.58
CA ILE A 60 13.06 19.12 21.79
C ILE A 60 14.34 19.50 22.54
N ASP A 61 15.47 19.64 21.85
CA ASP A 61 16.75 19.99 22.46
C ASP A 61 16.72 21.38 23.08
N ARG A 62 16.08 22.36 22.43
CA ARG A 62 15.88 23.69 23.02
C ARG A 62 15.06 23.62 24.30
N LYS A 63 13.98 22.83 24.33
CA LYS A 63 13.15 22.65 25.55
C LYS A 63 13.94 22.00 26.68
N ILE A 64 14.68 20.94 26.38
CA ILE A 64 15.51 20.25 27.37
C ILE A 64 16.60 21.18 27.91
N THR A 65 17.23 21.94 27.04
CA THR A 65 18.29 22.90 27.47
C THR A 65 17.70 24.01 28.35
N ALA A 66 16.56 24.57 27.98
CA ALA A 66 15.87 25.56 28.80
C ALA A 66 15.48 25.00 30.16
N ALA A 67 14.97 23.78 30.25
CA ALA A 67 14.64 23.09 31.48
C ALA A 67 15.90 22.89 32.37
N LYS A 68 17.01 22.47 31.79
CA LYS A 68 18.29 22.30 32.53
C LYS A 68 18.82 23.62 33.11
N GLN A 69 18.60 24.75 32.43
CA GLN A 69 19.06 26.06 32.88
C GLN A 69 18.28 26.58 34.12
N THR A 70 17.08 26.06 34.38
CA THR A 70 16.34 26.45 35.61
C THR A 70 16.99 25.94 36.92
N GLY A 71 17.80 24.88 36.83
CA GLY A 71 18.38 24.19 37.99
C GLY A 71 17.37 23.41 38.83
N GLU A 72 16.12 23.36 38.43
CA GLU A 72 15.02 22.69 39.14
C GLU A 72 14.55 21.42 38.40
N THR A 73 13.91 20.52 39.13
CA THR A 73 13.27 19.35 38.51
C THR A 73 11.92 19.75 37.89
N VAL A 74 11.88 19.87 36.57
CA VAL A 74 10.69 20.24 35.80
C VAL A 74 10.27 19.14 34.82
N THR A 75 8.97 18.98 34.60
CA THR A 75 8.46 18.04 33.58
C THR A 75 8.52 18.69 32.22
N VAL A 76 9.18 18.03 31.26
CA VAL A 76 9.24 18.44 29.85
C VAL A 76 8.37 17.54 28.99
N TRP A 77 7.27 18.08 28.50
CA TRP A 77 6.43 17.38 27.52
C TRP A 77 7.06 17.45 26.14
N LEU A 78 7.42 16.27 25.60
CA LEU A 78 8.05 16.16 24.26
C LEU A 78 7.02 16.28 23.13
N LEU A 79 5.78 15.88 23.38
CA LEU A 79 4.68 16.05 22.44
C LEU A 79 3.90 17.32 22.81
N ASP A 80 4.07 18.36 22.02
CA ASP A 80 3.40 19.65 22.14
C ASP A 80 2.81 20.09 20.78
N SER A 81 2.32 21.33 20.69
CA SER A 81 1.76 21.86 19.45
C SER A 81 2.74 21.84 18.28
N THR A 82 4.03 22.10 18.54
CA THR A 82 5.07 22.10 17.48
C THR A 82 5.38 20.70 17.00
N THR A 83 5.73 19.80 17.90
CA THR A 83 6.04 18.40 17.54
C THR A 83 4.82 17.67 17.01
N GLY A 84 3.63 17.96 17.56
CA GLY A 84 2.36 17.42 17.05
C GLY A 84 2.04 17.89 15.64
N THR A 85 2.30 19.17 15.33
CA THR A 85 2.13 19.70 13.95
C THR A 85 3.09 19.04 12.97
N LEU A 86 4.37 18.89 13.34
CA LEU A 86 5.37 18.23 12.49
C LEU A 86 5.02 16.77 12.25
N LEU A 87 4.57 16.05 13.27
CA LEU A 87 4.09 14.67 13.15
C LEU A 87 2.85 14.60 12.24
N GLY A 88 1.88 15.50 12.44
CA GLY A 88 0.70 15.59 11.58
C GLY A 88 1.04 15.85 10.12
N ALA A 89 2.00 16.74 9.85
CA ALA A 89 2.50 17.01 8.51
C ALA A 89 3.17 15.78 7.88
N LEU A 90 3.94 15.03 8.65
CA LEU A 90 4.57 13.78 8.18
C LEU A 90 3.52 12.71 7.85
N ILE A 91 2.51 12.53 8.70
CA ILE A 91 1.40 11.60 8.44
C ILE A 91 0.62 12.03 7.20
N ALA A 92 0.31 13.31 7.05
CA ALA A 92 -0.36 13.84 5.87
C ALA A 92 0.47 13.61 4.59
N ALA A 93 1.78 13.85 4.64
CA ALA A 93 2.68 13.57 3.52
C ALA A 93 2.69 12.09 3.16
N PHE A 94 2.79 11.19 4.13
CA PHE A 94 2.72 9.74 3.92
C PHE A 94 1.41 9.32 3.25
N LEU A 95 0.27 9.87 3.72
CA LEU A 95 -1.03 9.55 3.15
C LEU A 95 -1.18 10.10 1.72
N VAL A 96 -0.76 11.33 1.46
CA VAL A 96 -0.85 11.92 0.10
C VAL A 96 0.08 11.20 -0.87
N LEU A 97 1.35 11.00 -0.49
CA LEU A 97 2.33 10.34 -1.35
C LEU A 97 1.98 8.87 -1.59
N GLY A 98 1.51 8.17 -0.57
CA GLY A 98 1.04 6.80 -0.69
C GLY A 98 -0.18 6.69 -1.62
N PHE A 99 -1.14 7.62 -1.52
CA PHE A 99 -2.26 7.69 -2.46
C PHE A 99 -1.77 7.88 -3.91
N LEU A 100 -0.88 8.84 -4.14
CA LEU A 100 -0.37 9.16 -5.47
C LEU A 100 0.48 8.04 -6.07
N LEU A 101 1.28 7.34 -5.27
CA LEU A 101 2.22 6.32 -5.74
C LEU A 101 1.62 4.91 -5.75
N GLU A 102 0.62 4.62 -4.93
CA GLU A 102 0.03 3.28 -4.84
C GLU A 102 -1.43 3.21 -5.29
N ALA A 103 -2.32 4.04 -4.72
CA ALA A 103 -3.75 3.93 -4.99
C ALA A 103 -4.09 4.39 -6.41
N LEU A 104 -3.59 5.55 -6.81
CA LEU A 104 -3.88 6.13 -8.12
C LEU A 104 -3.35 5.26 -9.30
N PRO A 105 -2.09 4.76 -9.29
CA PRO A 105 -1.61 3.87 -10.34
C PRO A 105 -2.36 2.52 -10.36
N THR A 106 -2.73 2.00 -9.19
CA THR A 106 -3.53 0.77 -9.11
C THR A 106 -4.91 0.96 -9.73
N ALA A 107 -5.57 2.11 -9.49
CA ALA A 107 -6.88 2.40 -10.10
C ALA A 107 -6.78 2.64 -11.62
N LYS A 108 -5.73 3.35 -12.07
CA LYS A 108 -5.62 3.77 -13.47
C LYS A 108 -5.04 2.69 -14.38
N TRP A 109 -4.08 1.91 -13.89
CA TRP A 109 -3.33 0.94 -14.67
C TRP A 109 -3.36 -0.49 -14.11
N GLY A 110 -4.12 -0.74 -13.04
CA GLY A 110 -4.16 -2.04 -12.36
C GLY A 110 -2.86 -2.41 -11.64
N ARG A 111 -1.85 -1.54 -11.60
CA ARG A 111 -0.52 -1.89 -11.07
C ARG A 111 0.26 -0.70 -10.53
N THR A 112 1.07 -0.95 -9.51
CA THR A 112 2.08 -0.03 -8.99
C THR A 112 3.40 -0.19 -9.77
N LEU A 113 4.39 0.64 -9.48
CA LEU A 113 5.72 0.55 -10.11
C LEU A 113 6.37 -0.82 -9.88
N GLY A 114 6.40 -1.29 -8.64
CA GLY A 114 6.96 -2.60 -8.32
C GLY A 114 6.21 -3.73 -9.01
N LYS A 115 4.88 -3.69 -9.03
CA LYS A 115 4.09 -4.69 -9.75
C LYS A 115 4.34 -4.67 -11.26
N LYS A 116 4.54 -3.48 -11.85
CA LYS A 116 4.88 -3.34 -13.27
C LYS A 116 6.21 -4.04 -13.59
N ILE A 117 7.23 -3.88 -12.75
CA ILE A 117 8.56 -4.51 -12.92
C ILE A 117 8.45 -6.04 -12.92
N PHE A 118 7.60 -6.61 -12.06
CA PHE A 118 7.45 -8.07 -11.93
C PHE A 118 6.32 -8.67 -12.78
N GLY A 119 5.68 -7.88 -13.66
CA GLY A 119 4.60 -8.36 -14.53
C GLY A 119 3.34 -8.76 -13.75
N LEU A 120 3.00 -8.03 -12.67
CA LEU A 120 1.85 -8.29 -11.81
C LEU A 120 0.77 -7.25 -12.05
N ASP A 121 -0.49 -7.70 -12.05
CA ASP A 121 -1.68 -6.85 -12.11
C ASP A 121 -2.58 -7.08 -10.90
N VAL A 122 -3.18 -6.01 -10.41
CA VAL A 122 -4.28 -6.05 -9.44
C VAL A 122 -5.58 -6.09 -10.24
N ARG A 123 -6.40 -7.08 -9.97
CA ARG A 123 -7.67 -7.25 -10.67
C ARG A 123 -8.82 -7.38 -9.68
N ASP A 124 -9.97 -6.91 -10.07
CA ASP A 124 -11.23 -7.17 -9.38
C ASP A 124 -11.59 -8.66 -9.48
N ILE A 125 -12.17 -9.24 -8.43
CA ILE A 125 -12.50 -10.67 -8.39
C ILE A 125 -13.63 -11.02 -9.36
N GLU A 126 -14.59 -10.11 -9.54
CA GLU A 126 -15.79 -10.38 -10.32
C GLU A 126 -15.59 -10.03 -11.80
N SER A 127 -15.10 -8.82 -12.08
CA SER A 127 -14.92 -8.34 -13.45
C SER A 127 -13.60 -8.76 -14.10
N HIS A 128 -12.58 -9.09 -13.29
CA HIS A 128 -11.20 -9.32 -13.72
C HIS A 128 -10.53 -8.10 -14.39
N ASP A 129 -11.18 -6.94 -14.33
CA ASP A 129 -10.64 -5.67 -14.80
C ASP A 129 -9.78 -4.99 -13.73
N SER A 130 -9.18 -3.85 -14.09
CA SER A 130 -8.49 -2.99 -13.12
C SER A 130 -9.48 -2.50 -12.05
N PRO A 131 -9.08 -2.46 -10.78
CA PRO A 131 -9.98 -2.06 -9.70
C PRO A 131 -10.43 -0.60 -9.86
N THR A 132 -11.66 -0.31 -9.43
CA THR A 132 -12.16 1.06 -9.36
C THR A 132 -11.31 1.90 -8.41
N LEU A 133 -11.35 3.24 -8.54
CA LEU A 133 -10.65 4.14 -7.61
C LEU A 133 -11.07 3.90 -6.15
N GLY A 134 -12.35 3.63 -5.89
CA GLY A 134 -12.85 3.30 -4.56
C GLY A 134 -12.28 2.00 -4.00
N ALA A 135 -12.13 0.97 -4.84
CA ALA A 135 -11.50 -0.29 -4.44
C ALA A 135 -9.99 -0.10 -4.19
N ALA A 136 -9.29 0.62 -5.08
CA ALA A 136 -7.87 0.94 -4.91
C ALA A 136 -7.62 1.78 -3.65
N LEU A 137 -8.48 2.75 -3.36
CA LEU A 137 -8.41 3.58 -2.15
C LEU A 137 -8.63 2.75 -0.88
N ARG A 138 -9.67 1.90 -0.84
CA ARG A 138 -9.91 0.99 0.30
C ARG A 138 -8.73 0.06 0.54
N ARG A 139 -8.18 -0.51 -0.53
CA ARG A 139 -7.00 -1.36 -0.48
C ARG A 139 -5.81 -0.64 0.15
N TRP A 140 -5.54 0.57 -0.32
CA TRP A 140 -4.44 1.39 0.15
C TRP A 140 -4.64 1.84 1.61
N LEU A 141 -5.85 2.31 1.98
CA LEU A 141 -6.15 2.71 3.35
C LEU A 141 -5.99 1.55 4.34
N VAL A 142 -6.57 0.39 4.03
CA VAL A 142 -6.43 -0.79 4.92
C VAL A 142 -4.96 -1.19 5.05
N TYR A 143 -4.21 -1.20 3.96
CA TYR A 143 -2.78 -1.50 4.01
C TYR A 143 -1.99 -0.47 4.83
N GLY A 144 -2.21 0.82 4.57
CA GLY A 144 -1.51 1.92 5.23
C GLY A 144 -1.83 2.03 6.71
N VAL A 145 -3.12 1.97 7.08
CA VAL A 145 -3.55 2.02 8.49
C VAL A 145 -3.04 0.82 9.27
N LEU A 146 -3.18 -0.39 8.74
CA LEU A 146 -2.66 -1.59 9.40
C LEU A 146 -1.12 -1.58 9.48
N GLY A 147 -0.45 -1.00 8.48
CA GLY A 147 1.01 -0.82 8.50
C GLY A 147 1.47 0.11 9.62
N LEU A 148 0.79 1.25 9.80
CA LEU A 148 1.07 2.19 10.89
C LEU A 148 0.84 1.57 12.28
N LEU A 149 -0.13 0.66 12.40
CA LEU A 149 -0.45 -0.05 13.64
C LEU A 149 0.41 -1.30 13.89
N VAL A 150 1.43 -1.57 13.04
CA VAL A 150 2.28 -2.77 13.10
C VAL A 150 1.52 -4.09 12.80
N ILE A 151 0.19 -4.07 12.80
CA ILE A 151 -0.65 -5.21 12.43
C ILE A 151 -0.53 -5.54 10.92
N GLY A 152 0.10 -4.65 10.15
CA GLY A 152 0.37 -4.82 8.72
C GLY A 152 1.14 -6.10 8.38
N VAL A 153 1.98 -6.60 9.29
CA VAL A 153 2.67 -7.89 9.11
C VAL A 153 1.65 -9.04 9.02
N ALA A 154 0.69 -9.11 9.96
CA ALA A 154 -0.39 -10.11 9.93
C ALA A 154 -1.25 -9.98 8.67
N ASN A 155 -1.57 -8.75 8.25
CA ASN A 155 -2.28 -8.48 7.00
C ASN A 155 -1.58 -9.09 5.79
N VAL A 156 -0.26 -8.91 5.67
CA VAL A 156 0.52 -9.44 4.54
C VAL A 156 0.69 -10.96 4.64
N LEU A 157 0.96 -11.50 5.83
CA LEU A 157 1.14 -12.94 6.04
C LEU A 157 -0.14 -13.74 5.83
N TRP A 158 -1.33 -13.11 5.91
CA TRP A 158 -2.60 -13.79 5.69
C TRP A 158 -2.70 -14.49 4.33
N CYS A 159 -2.04 -13.95 3.30
CA CYS A 159 -2.02 -14.58 1.97
C CYS A 159 -1.35 -15.97 1.93
N LEU A 160 -0.60 -16.36 2.97
CA LEU A 160 -0.02 -17.70 3.09
C LEU A 160 -1.09 -18.76 3.36
N ILE A 161 -2.12 -18.39 4.13
CA ILE A 161 -3.19 -19.29 4.59
C ILE A 161 -4.37 -19.23 3.62
N ASP A 162 -4.63 -18.05 3.02
CA ASP A 162 -5.80 -17.81 2.16
C ASP A 162 -5.75 -18.63 0.86
N ARG A 163 -6.86 -19.29 0.54
CA ARG A 163 -7.05 -20.10 -0.68
C ARG A 163 -8.42 -19.81 -1.29
N PRO A 164 -8.61 -19.86 -2.61
CA PRO A 164 -7.60 -20.11 -3.66
C PRO A 164 -6.82 -18.87 -4.11
N TRP A 165 -7.33 -17.64 -3.82
CA TRP A 165 -6.85 -16.38 -4.39
C TRP A 165 -5.60 -15.81 -3.71
N ARG A 166 -5.19 -16.38 -2.57
CA ARG A 166 -4.05 -15.89 -1.77
C ARG A 166 -4.13 -14.39 -1.49
N GLN A 167 -5.29 -13.96 -0.99
CA GLN A 167 -5.54 -12.54 -0.69
C GLN A 167 -5.01 -12.17 0.69
N CYS A 168 -4.41 -10.99 0.76
CA CYS A 168 -4.18 -10.31 2.04
C CYS A 168 -5.50 -9.64 2.51
N TRP A 169 -5.55 -9.12 3.73
CA TRP A 169 -6.75 -8.44 4.24
C TRP A 169 -7.13 -7.21 3.41
N HIS A 170 -6.14 -6.43 2.97
CA HIS A 170 -6.38 -5.28 2.10
C HIS A 170 -6.92 -5.69 0.72
N ASP A 171 -6.54 -6.86 0.22
CA ASP A 171 -7.10 -7.42 -1.02
C ASP A 171 -8.56 -7.79 -0.84
N LYS A 172 -8.90 -8.47 0.30
CA LYS A 172 -10.28 -8.84 0.64
C LYS A 172 -11.17 -7.62 0.83
N ALA A 173 -10.70 -6.61 1.57
CA ALA A 173 -11.43 -5.37 1.79
C ALA A 173 -11.79 -4.65 0.48
N ALA A 174 -10.96 -4.79 -0.54
CA ALA A 174 -11.15 -4.19 -1.85
C ALA A 174 -11.78 -5.12 -2.89
N ARG A 175 -12.05 -6.39 -2.56
CA ARG A 175 -12.50 -7.44 -3.50
C ARG A 175 -11.55 -7.58 -4.70
N THR A 176 -10.25 -7.59 -4.45
CA THR A 176 -9.23 -7.68 -5.49
C THR A 176 -8.32 -8.87 -5.26
N PHE A 177 -7.59 -9.27 -6.28
CA PHE A 177 -6.48 -10.21 -6.18
C PHE A 177 -5.31 -9.74 -7.04
N VAL A 178 -4.13 -10.31 -6.81
CA VAL A 178 -2.95 -10.02 -7.62
C VAL A 178 -2.76 -11.18 -8.60
N ALA A 179 -2.90 -10.87 -9.89
CA ALA A 179 -2.64 -11.79 -11.00
C ALA A 179 -1.19 -11.67 -11.49
N GLY A 180 -0.67 -12.75 -12.08
CA GLY A 180 0.66 -12.77 -12.70
C GLY A 180 1.04 -14.13 -13.24
#